data_70e6c7415cc9f1b59c317f6f08402937
#
_entry.id   70e6c7415cc9f1b59c317f6f08402937
#
_cell.length_a   1.000
_cell.length_b   1.000
_cell.length_c   1.000
_cell.angle_alpha   90.00
_cell.angle_beta   90.00
_cell.angle_gamma   90.00
#
_symmetry.space_group_name_H-M   'P 1'
#
loop_
_entity.id
_entity.type
_entity.pdbx_description
1 polymer ?
#
loop_
_entity_poly.entity_id
_entity_poly.type
_entity_poly.pdbx_seq_one_letter_code
_entity_poly.pdbx_strand_id
1 'polypeptide(L)'
;TALPIKVKVKFGKLRGSNVIAKTTLHTDSCKMDPRDDLSRAWRSTIKWKFKDLGLGNAKVGMSFFDKPDGEIIFNSDDIYSFSLNDVQEDKYDFVTVALRELCKIMGFYFSARGDNTTKVIEFDRNSLFPFDLVVLGNQVLDPFKAYSYATSNKATLSVGGFGPYDLYSPTIFEYGRSLCFFKPDETDNETRLMQPDLPRGTSI
;
A
#
# COMPACT_ATOMS: atom_id res chain seq x y z
N THR A 1 -2.19 -20.47 -17.12
CA THR A 1 -1.01 -20.49 -16.21
C THR A 1 -0.98 -19.19 -15.45
N ALA A 2 -0.96 -19.25 -14.11
CA ALA A 2 -0.89 -18.04 -13.28
C ALA A 2 0.46 -17.34 -13.53
N LEU A 3 0.42 -16.04 -13.77
CA LEU A 3 1.64 -15.25 -13.93
C LEU A 3 2.30 -15.03 -12.55
N PRO A 4 3.60 -15.29 -12.40
CA PRO A 4 4.26 -15.13 -11.12
C PRO A 4 4.37 -13.66 -10.74
N ILE A 5 4.17 -13.36 -9.45
CA ILE A 5 4.50 -12.07 -8.86
C ILE A 5 6.02 -12.05 -8.63
N LYS A 6 6.70 -11.08 -9.22
CA LYS A 6 8.15 -10.92 -9.09
C LYS A 6 8.45 -9.73 -8.18
N VAL A 7 9.10 -9.99 -7.06
CA VAL A 7 9.49 -8.95 -6.11
C VAL A 7 11.00 -8.90 -5.98
N LYS A 8 11.58 -7.72 -6.16
CA LYS A 8 12.98 -7.50 -5.86
C LYS A 8 13.14 -7.16 -4.39
N VAL A 9 13.97 -7.91 -3.70
CA VAL A 9 14.20 -7.75 -2.26
C VAL A 9 15.66 -7.40 -2.00
N LYS A 10 15.91 -6.43 -1.11
CA LYS A 10 17.25 -6.10 -0.65
C LYS A 10 17.24 -5.55 0.78
N PHE A 11 18.38 -5.63 1.43
CA PHE A 11 18.68 -4.89 2.64
C PHE A 11 19.46 -3.63 2.29
N GLY A 12 19.15 -2.51 2.96
CA GLY A 12 19.81 -1.23 2.71
C GLY A 12 19.44 -0.20 3.77
N LYS A 13 20.30 0.80 3.95
CA LYS A 13 20.02 1.89 4.88
C LYS A 13 18.86 2.72 4.39
N LEU A 14 17.85 2.88 5.24
CA LEU A 14 16.72 3.74 5.00
C LEU A 14 16.85 5.00 5.86
N ARG A 15 16.54 6.16 5.24
CA ARG A 15 16.55 7.43 5.98
C ARG A 15 15.23 7.58 6.74
N GLY A 16 15.33 7.94 8.00
CA GLY A 16 14.19 8.13 8.92
C GLY A 16 14.28 7.17 10.10
N SER A 17 14.04 7.70 11.30
CA SER A 17 14.25 6.98 12.56
C SER A 17 13.34 5.78 12.80
N ASN A 18 12.26 5.64 12.04
CA ASN A 18 11.24 4.60 12.27
C ASN A 18 10.83 3.87 10.99
N VAL A 19 11.67 3.90 9.95
CA VAL A 19 11.36 3.19 8.69
C VAL A 19 11.98 1.80 8.72
N ILE A 20 11.16 0.81 9.07
CA ILE A 20 11.59 -0.60 9.16
C ILE A 20 11.82 -1.18 7.76
N ALA A 21 10.92 -0.90 6.83
CA ALA A 21 11.01 -1.33 5.44
C ALA A 21 10.32 -0.32 4.52
N LYS A 22 10.67 -0.35 3.24
CA LYS A 22 10.09 0.52 2.21
C LYS A 22 9.74 -0.30 0.98
N THR A 23 8.48 -0.19 0.54
CA THR A 23 8.01 -0.74 -0.72
C THR A 23 8.00 0.35 -1.80
N THR A 24 8.46 -0.02 -2.98
CA THR A 24 8.30 0.77 -4.20
C THR A 24 7.54 -0.07 -5.21
N LEU A 25 6.40 0.43 -5.67
CA LEU A 25 5.64 -0.24 -6.73
C LEU A 25 6.23 0.13 -8.08
N HIS A 26 6.40 -0.86 -8.93
CA HIS A 26 6.73 -0.62 -10.31
C HIS A 26 5.43 -0.42 -11.09
N THR A 27 5.30 0.76 -11.67
CA THR A 27 4.20 1.12 -12.55
C THR A 27 4.74 1.25 -13.94
N ASP A 28 4.17 0.53 -14.90
CA ASP A 28 4.46 0.82 -16.30
C ASP A 28 3.47 1.87 -16.80
N SER A 29 3.97 2.80 -17.59
CA SER A 29 3.17 3.80 -18.28
C SER A 29 2.38 3.15 -19.42
N CYS A 30 1.51 2.20 -19.10
CA CYS A 30 0.59 1.67 -20.09
C CYS A 30 -0.34 2.79 -20.54
N LYS A 31 -0.31 3.10 -21.85
CA LYS A 31 -1.32 3.95 -22.47
C LYS A 31 -2.69 3.32 -22.21
N MET A 32 -3.49 4.06 -21.50
CA MET A 32 -4.80 3.63 -21.02
C MET A 32 -5.80 3.66 -22.17
N ASP A 33 -6.76 2.73 -22.18
CA ASP A 33 -7.90 2.82 -23.10
C ASP A 33 -8.74 4.05 -22.71
N PRO A 34 -8.88 5.05 -23.57
CA PRO A 34 -9.64 6.26 -23.25
C PRO A 34 -11.14 6.02 -23.02
N ARG A 35 -11.62 4.79 -23.24
CA ARG A 35 -13.02 4.40 -23.07
C ARG A 35 -13.35 3.87 -21.67
N ASP A 36 -12.34 3.71 -20.82
CA ASP A 36 -12.54 3.24 -19.44
C ASP A 36 -12.51 4.47 -18.50
N ASP A 37 -13.60 4.82 -17.84
CA ASP A 37 -13.70 5.95 -16.91
C ASP A 37 -12.76 5.78 -15.69
N LEU A 38 -12.37 4.55 -15.38
CA LEU A 38 -11.26 4.25 -14.47
C LEU A 38 -9.90 4.42 -15.12
N SER A 39 -9.86 4.92 -16.34
CA SER A 39 -8.69 5.00 -17.22
C SER A 39 -7.59 5.95 -16.77
N ARG A 40 -7.82 6.75 -15.74
CA ARG A 40 -6.84 7.69 -15.20
C ARG A 40 -6.06 7.13 -14.02
N ALA A 41 -6.38 5.92 -13.56
CA ALA A 41 -5.65 5.29 -12.48
C ALA A 41 -4.47 4.48 -13.02
N TRP A 42 -3.27 4.76 -12.52
CA TRP A 42 -2.12 3.93 -12.76
C TRP A 42 -2.37 2.53 -12.19
N ARG A 43 -2.21 1.54 -13.03
CA ARG A 43 -2.34 0.16 -12.59
C ARG A 43 -0.95 -0.35 -12.28
N SER A 44 -0.76 -0.87 -11.07
CA SER A 44 0.46 -1.61 -10.75
C SER A 44 0.62 -2.77 -11.73
N THR A 45 1.86 -3.20 -11.97
CA THR A 45 2.16 -4.36 -12.83
C THR A 45 1.39 -5.59 -12.40
N ILE A 46 1.18 -5.78 -11.11
CA ILE A 46 0.37 -6.85 -10.54
C ILE A 46 -1.07 -6.82 -11.03
N LYS A 47 -1.72 -5.68 -11.04
CA LYS A 47 -3.12 -5.58 -11.50
C LYS A 47 -3.26 -5.96 -12.96
N TRP A 48 -2.27 -5.63 -13.78
CA TRP A 48 -2.22 -6.07 -15.17
C TRP A 48 -2.09 -7.60 -15.28
N LYS A 49 -1.25 -8.21 -14.47
CA LYS A 49 -1.11 -9.67 -14.40
C LYS A 49 -2.41 -10.35 -14.00
N PHE A 50 -3.15 -9.80 -13.05
CA PHE A 50 -4.47 -10.32 -12.67
C PHE A 50 -5.53 -10.09 -13.74
N LYS A 51 -5.48 -8.99 -14.49
CA LYS A 51 -6.44 -8.71 -15.57
C LYS A 51 -6.27 -9.67 -16.74
N ASP A 52 -5.04 -10.06 -17.06
CA ASP A 52 -4.73 -10.97 -18.18
C ASP A 52 -5.15 -12.42 -17.91
N LEU A 53 -5.42 -12.75 -16.63
CA LEU A 53 -5.95 -14.06 -16.22
C LEU A 53 -7.42 -14.30 -16.59
N GLY A 54 -8.10 -13.35 -17.26
CA GLY A 54 -9.47 -13.61 -17.72
C GLY A 54 -10.34 -12.42 -18.10
N LEU A 55 -9.87 -11.20 -18.10
CA LEU A 55 -10.73 -10.02 -18.23
C LEU A 55 -10.31 -9.05 -19.35
N GLY A 56 -10.06 -9.55 -20.55
CA GLY A 56 -10.07 -8.70 -21.75
C GLY A 56 -8.74 -8.46 -22.47
N ASN A 57 -8.86 -8.22 -23.75
CA ASN A 57 -7.88 -8.16 -24.84
C ASN A 57 -6.77 -7.07 -24.76
N ALA A 58 -6.11 -6.88 -23.63
CA ALA A 58 -4.96 -5.99 -23.57
C ALA A 58 -3.72 -6.74 -24.09
N LYS A 59 -3.26 -6.39 -25.28
CA LYS A 59 -1.93 -6.81 -25.79
C LYS A 59 -0.85 -6.11 -24.97
N VAL A 60 -0.46 -6.71 -23.84
CA VAL A 60 0.69 -6.27 -23.06
C VAL A 60 1.92 -6.96 -23.64
N GLY A 61 2.96 -6.20 -23.98
CA GLY A 61 4.18 -6.78 -24.54
C GLY A 61 4.85 -7.76 -23.56
N MET A 62 5.41 -8.86 -24.06
CA MET A 62 6.06 -9.89 -23.23
C MET A 62 7.16 -9.34 -22.31
N SER A 63 7.87 -8.28 -22.72
CA SER A 63 8.89 -7.61 -21.90
C SER A 63 8.37 -7.00 -20.60
N PHE A 64 7.08 -6.74 -20.51
CA PHE A 64 6.42 -6.25 -19.30
C PHE A 64 6.44 -7.28 -18.17
N PHE A 65 6.28 -8.56 -18.50
CA PHE A 65 6.22 -9.64 -17.51
C PHE A 65 7.60 -10.06 -16.97
N ASP A 66 8.68 -9.56 -17.55
CA ASP A 66 10.04 -9.87 -17.09
C ASP A 66 10.55 -8.94 -16.00
N LYS A 67 9.93 -7.77 -15.85
CA LYS A 67 10.27 -6.81 -14.80
C LYS A 67 9.67 -7.24 -13.45
N PRO A 68 10.32 -6.86 -12.32
CA PRO A 68 9.71 -7.02 -11.01
C PRO A 68 8.44 -6.17 -10.89
N ASP A 69 7.46 -6.64 -10.14
CA ASP A 69 6.22 -5.92 -9.84
C ASP A 69 6.43 -4.83 -8.78
N GLY A 70 7.47 -5.01 -7.97
CA GLY A 70 7.88 -4.03 -6.98
C GLY A 70 9.23 -4.37 -6.36
N GLU A 71 9.72 -3.45 -5.55
CA GLU A 71 10.93 -3.60 -4.77
C GLU A 71 10.63 -3.39 -3.29
N ILE A 72 11.13 -4.27 -2.44
CA ILE A 72 11.11 -4.13 -0.99
C ILE A 72 12.54 -3.93 -0.51
N ILE A 73 12.76 -2.86 0.24
CA ILE A 73 14.02 -2.58 0.93
C ILE A 73 13.77 -2.71 2.42
N PHE A 74 14.39 -3.68 3.06
CA PHE A 74 14.43 -3.79 4.52
C PHE A 74 15.55 -2.92 5.07
N ASN A 75 15.28 -2.20 6.15
CA ASN A 75 16.28 -1.34 6.76
C ASN A 75 17.40 -2.18 7.38
N SER A 76 18.63 -2.02 6.89
CA SER A 76 19.79 -2.78 7.39
C SER A 76 20.25 -2.36 8.77
N ASP A 77 19.78 -1.22 9.27
CA ASP A 77 20.11 -0.71 10.61
C ASP A 77 19.15 -1.26 11.68
N ASP A 78 18.07 -1.96 11.27
CA ASP A 78 17.14 -2.63 12.18
C ASP A 78 17.52 -4.08 12.44
N ILE A 79 17.04 -4.62 13.56
CA ILE A 79 17.29 -5.99 13.98
C ILE A 79 16.03 -6.82 13.74
N TYR A 80 16.15 -7.90 12.96
CA TYR A 80 15.06 -8.79 12.63
C TYR A 80 15.22 -10.17 13.27
N SER A 81 14.10 -10.76 13.70
CA SER A 81 14.01 -12.16 13.99
C SER A 81 13.53 -12.92 12.75
N PHE A 82 14.25 -13.96 12.38
CA PHE A 82 13.88 -14.89 11.30
C PHE A 82 13.26 -16.19 11.83
N SER A 83 13.08 -16.28 13.15
CA SER A 83 12.40 -17.41 13.78
C SER A 83 10.88 -17.25 13.60
N LEU A 84 10.20 -18.34 13.20
CA LEU A 84 8.75 -18.35 13.05
C LEU A 84 8.01 -18.49 14.39
N ASN A 85 8.68 -19.02 15.42
CA ASN A 85 8.03 -19.44 16.66
C ASN A 85 8.51 -18.67 17.89
N ASP A 86 9.56 -17.85 17.75
CA ASP A 86 10.17 -17.15 18.88
C ASP A 86 10.74 -15.82 18.42
N VAL A 87 9.94 -14.79 18.52
CA VAL A 87 10.34 -13.42 18.21
C VAL A 87 10.85 -12.76 19.47
N GLN A 88 12.15 -12.47 19.52
CA GLN A 88 12.77 -11.80 20.65
C GLN A 88 12.20 -10.38 20.83
N GLU A 89 12.00 -9.95 22.07
CA GLU A 89 11.33 -8.69 22.43
C GLU A 89 11.96 -7.43 21.81
N ASP A 90 13.26 -7.47 21.52
CA ASP A 90 14.00 -6.33 20.93
C ASP A 90 14.03 -6.35 19.39
N LYS A 91 13.43 -7.36 18.74
CA LYS A 91 13.48 -7.57 17.29
C LYS A 91 12.14 -7.41 16.62
N TYR A 92 12.20 -7.03 15.35
CA TYR A 92 11.04 -7.12 14.47
C TYR A 92 10.89 -8.53 13.90
N ASP A 93 9.68 -9.05 13.87
CA ASP A 93 9.40 -10.30 13.13
C ASP A 93 9.54 -10.05 11.62
N PHE A 94 10.54 -10.68 11.02
CA PHE A 94 10.82 -10.51 9.59
C PHE A 94 9.65 -10.93 8.71
N VAL A 95 8.95 -12.01 9.09
CA VAL A 95 7.81 -12.53 8.30
C VAL A 95 6.66 -11.52 8.30
N THR A 96 6.32 -10.97 9.46
CA THR A 96 5.29 -9.93 9.59
C THR A 96 5.64 -8.70 8.75
N VAL A 97 6.90 -8.20 8.84
CA VAL A 97 7.34 -7.06 8.04
C VAL A 97 7.27 -7.37 6.55
N ALA A 98 7.72 -8.57 6.13
CA ALA A 98 7.72 -8.96 4.73
C ALA A 98 6.29 -9.09 4.17
N LEU A 99 5.37 -9.71 4.90
CA LEU A 99 3.97 -9.85 4.51
C LEU A 99 3.29 -8.49 4.39
N ARG A 100 3.54 -7.57 5.33
CA ARG A 100 3.05 -6.19 5.28
C ARG A 100 3.49 -5.47 4.01
N GLU A 101 4.76 -5.55 3.65
CA GLU A 101 5.27 -4.92 2.44
C GLU A 101 4.76 -5.61 1.16
N LEU A 102 4.56 -6.92 1.18
CA LEU A 102 3.91 -7.64 0.09
C LEU A 102 2.44 -7.22 -0.11
N CYS A 103 1.68 -6.98 0.95
CA CYS A 103 0.32 -6.44 0.85
C CYS A 103 0.29 -5.10 0.10
N LYS A 104 1.28 -4.24 0.31
CA LYS A 104 1.41 -2.98 -0.45
C LYS A 104 1.67 -3.25 -1.94
N ILE A 105 2.53 -4.22 -2.28
CA ILE A 105 2.76 -4.62 -3.68
C ILE A 105 1.46 -5.16 -4.30
N MET A 106 0.69 -5.94 -3.56
CA MET A 106 -0.60 -6.47 -4.03
C MET A 106 -1.70 -5.41 -4.17
N GLY A 107 -1.43 -4.18 -3.79
CA GLY A 107 -2.31 -3.05 -4.04
C GLY A 107 -2.90 -2.38 -2.80
N PHE A 108 -2.59 -2.84 -1.60
CA PHE A 108 -2.97 -2.14 -0.36
C PHE A 108 -1.99 -0.98 -0.11
N TYR A 109 -2.11 0.05 -0.93
CA TYR A 109 -1.18 1.19 -0.92
C TYR A 109 -1.88 2.47 -1.34
N PHE A 110 -1.83 3.49 -0.47
CA PHE A 110 -2.33 4.83 -0.75
C PHE A 110 -1.18 5.70 -1.26
N SER A 111 -1.29 6.20 -2.49
CA SER A 111 -0.19 6.86 -3.19
C SER A 111 -0.18 8.38 -3.09
N ALA A 112 -1.29 8.97 -2.67
CA ALA A 112 -1.44 10.42 -2.62
C ALA A 112 -0.58 11.08 -1.54
N ARG A 113 -0.28 12.35 -1.74
CA ARG A 113 0.45 13.19 -0.79
C ARG A 113 -0.49 14.22 -0.17
N GLY A 114 -0.48 14.31 1.15
CA GLY A 114 -1.21 15.35 1.86
C GLY A 114 -0.31 16.52 2.23
N ASP A 115 -0.73 17.73 1.89
CA ASP A 115 -0.12 18.95 2.38
C ASP A 115 -0.87 19.44 3.63
N ASN A 116 -0.20 19.36 4.77
CA ASN A 116 -0.76 19.76 6.06
C ASN A 116 -0.93 21.28 6.19
N THR A 117 -0.26 22.07 5.37
CA THR A 117 -0.37 23.53 5.38
C THR A 117 -1.58 23.99 4.60
N THR A 118 -1.70 23.54 3.36
CA THR A 118 -2.79 23.91 2.46
C THR A 118 -4.07 23.08 2.69
N LYS A 119 -3.96 21.99 3.46
CA LYS A 119 -5.05 21.03 3.74
C LYS A 119 -5.63 20.39 2.47
N VAL A 120 -4.75 20.02 1.55
CA VAL A 120 -5.12 19.35 0.30
C VAL A 120 -4.43 18.01 0.16
N ILE A 121 -5.09 17.08 -0.53
CA ILE A 121 -4.46 15.88 -1.04
C ILE A 121 -4.02 16.16 -2.48
N GLU A 122 -2.74 16.02 -2.72
CA GLU A 122 -2.16 16.07 -4.05
C GLU A 122 -2.09 14.67 -4.64
N PHE A 123 -2.83 14.49 -5.71
CA PHE A 123 -2.67 13.31 -6.55
C PHE A 123 -1.72 13.67 -7.68
N ASP A 124 -0.68 12.90 -7.85
CA ASP A 124 -0.05 12.88 -9.15
C ASP A 124 -1.10 12.35 -10.14
N ARG A 125 -1.65 13.25 -10.96
CA ARG A 125 -2.76 12.95 -11.89
C ARG A 125 -2.46 11.77 -12.81
N ASN A 126 -1.21 11.39 -12.88
CA ASN A 126 -0.72 10.25 -13.66
C ASN A 126 -0.50 9.00 -12.80
N SER A 127 -0.72 9.02 -11.48
CA SER A 127 -0.37 7.92 -10.57
C SER A 127 -1.43 7.53 -9.54
N LEU A 128 -2.71 7.81 -9.81
CA LEU A 128 -3.80 7.29 -8.98
C LEU A 128 -3.83 5.77 -9.04
N PHE A 129 -3.70 5.14 -7.88
CA PHE A 129 -3.87 3.70 -7.76
C PHE A 129 -5.35 3.34 -7.55
N PRO A 130 -5.77 2.15 -7.93
CA PRO A 130 -7.14 1.70 -7.68
C PRO A 130 -7.54 1.74 -6.20
N PHE A 131 -6.60 1.53 -5.30
CA PHE A 131 -6.84 1.64 -3.87
C PHE A 131 -7.23 3.06 -3.46
N ASP A 132 -6.59 4.10 -4.04
CA ASP A 132 -6.93 5.49 -3.79
C ASP A 132 -8.39 5.78 -4.15
N LEU A 133 -8.85 5.22 -5.29
CA LEU A 133 -10.23 5.37 -5.74
C LEU A 133 -11.23 4.63 -4.86
N VAL A 134 -10.89 3.43 -4.39
CA VAL A 134 -11.76 2.65 -3.51
C VAL A 134 -11.90 3.32 -2.14
N VAL A 135 -10.80 3.84 -1.60
CA VAL A 135 -10.79 4.50 -0.29
C VAL A 135 -11.48 5.85 -0.33
N LEU A 136 -11.18 6.68 -1.33
CA LEU A 136 -11.70 8.04 -1.40
C LEU A 136 -13.04 8.16 -2.11
N GLY A 137 -13.38 7.20 -2.98
CA GLY A 137 -14.59 7.26 -3.78
C GLY A 137 -14.70 8.59 -4.55
N ASN A 138 -15.86 9.23 -4.48
CA ASN A 138 -16.10 10.50 -5.14
C ASN A 138 -15.30 11.69 -4.57
N GLN A 139 -14.66 11.53 -3.40
CA GLN A 139 -13.86 12.59 -2.78
C GLN A 139 -12.54 12.83 -3.52
N VAL A 140 -12.12 11.89 -4.34
CA VAL A 140 -10.92 12.03 -5.19
C VAL A 140 -10.97 13.25 -6.11
N LEU A 141 -12.16 13.73 -6.44
CA LEU A 141 -12.38 14.91 -7.31
C LEU A 141 -12.23 16.25 -6.58
N ASP A 142 -12.22 16.24 -5.25
CA ASP A 142 -12.09 17.42 -4.40
C ASP A 142 -10.92 17.25 -3.42
N PRO A 143 -9.76 17.85 -3.69
CA PRO A 143 -8.56 17.70 -2.86
C PRO A 143 -8.74 18.08 -1.40
N PHE A 144 -9.60 19.06 -1.09
CA PHE A 144 -9.89 19.46 0.29
C PHE A 144 -10.75 18.43 1.02
N LYS A 145 -11.77 17.89 0.34
CA LYS A 145 -12.59 16.82 0.92
C LYS A 145 -11.79 15.55 1.11
N ALA A 146 -10.92 15.22 0.15
CA ALA A 146 -10.01 14.09 0.25
C ALA A 146 -9.09 14.23 1.46
N TYR A 147 -8.51 15.43 1.69
CA TYR A 147 -7.70 15.70 2.86
C TYR A 147 -8.50 15.58 4.15
N SER A 148 -9.67 16.22 4.20
CA SER A 148 -10.57 16.17 5.36
C SER A 148 -10.96 14.73 5.72
N TYR A 149 -11.21 13.88 4.72
CA TYR A 149 -11.50 12.47 4.94
C TYR A 149 -10.27 11.70 5.43
N ALA A 150 -9.11 11.91 4.81
CA ALA A 150 -7.87 11.24 5.18
C ALA A 150 -7.35 11.61 6.58
N THR A 151 -7.86 12.71 7.16
CA THR A 151 -7.51 13.19 8.50
C THR A 151 -8.69 13.21 9.47
N SER A 152 -9.77 12.50 9.14
CA SER A 152 -11.03 12.54 9.91
C SER A 152 -11.04 11.67 11.16
N ASN A 153 -10.09 10.76 11.32
CA ASN A 153 -10.11 9.65 12.28
C ASN A 153 -11.33 8.70 12.10
N LYS A 154 -12.01 8.79 10.95
CA LYS A 154 -13.26 8.05 10.62
C LYS A 154 -13.25 7.48 9.20
N ALA A 155 -12.09 7.47 8.54
CA ALA A 155 -12.01 6.88 7.22
C ALA A 155 -12.20 5.37 7.29
N THR A 156 -12.95 4.83 6.34
CA THR A 156 -13.29 3.40 6.28
C THR A 156 -13.00 2.81 4.90
N LEU A 157 -12.78 1.51 4.87
CA LEU A 157 -12.64 0.72 3.66
C LEU A 157 -13.75 -0.33 3.60
N SER A 158 -14.50 -0.34 2.50
CA SER A 158 -15.47 -1.41 2.19
C SER A 158 -15.19 -1.97 0.80
N VAL A 159 -15.05 -3.26 0.68
CA VAL A 159 -14.73 -3.93 -0.60
C VAL A 159 -15.56 -5.19 -0.75
N GLY A 160 -16.32 -5.28 -1.85
CA GLY A 160 -17.01 -6.51 -2.22
C GLY A 160 -18.01 -7.04 -1.19
N GLY A 161 -18.64 -6.15 -0.40
CA GLY A 161 -19.57 -6.54 0.66
C GLY A 161 -18.91 -6.86 2.01
N PHE A 162 -17.59 -6.72 2.10
CA PHE A 162 -16.82 -6.83 3.33
C PHE A 162 -16.53 -5.45 3.92
N GLY A 163 -16.54 -5.34 5.26
CA GLY A 163 -16.33 -4.09 5.98
C GLY A 163 -17.64 -3.49 6.52
N PRO A 164 -17.66 -2.22 6.93
CA PRO A 164 -16.52 -1.28 6.86
C PRO A 164 -15.38 -1.64 7.83
N TYR A 165 -14.16 -1.45 7.36
CA TYR A 165 -12.97 -1.55 8.18
C TYR A 165 -12.41 -0.15 8.41
N ASP A 166 -12.14 0.23 9.66
CA ASP A 166 -11.58 1.54 9.98
C ASP A 166 -10.14 1.64 9.48
N LEU A 167 -9.85 2.72 8.76
CA LEU A 167 -8.51 3.03 8.29
C LEU A 167 -7.80 3.99 9.25
N TYR A 168 -6.48 3.88 9.31
CA TYR A 168 -5.65 4.84 10.02
C TYR A 168 -5.71 6.20 9.31
N SER A 169 -6.43 7.14 9.90
CA SER A 169 -6.69 8.47 9.36
C SER A 169 -6.48 9.53 10.46
N PRO A 170 -5.22 9.76 10.87
CA PRO A 170 -4.89 10.66 11.99
C PRO A 170 -5.26 12.11 11.65
N THR A 171 -5.39 12.96 12.65
CA THR A 171 -5.79 14.37 12.48
C THR A 171 -4.79 15.23 11.68
N ILE A 172 -3.57 14.72 11.49
CA ILE A 172 -2.54 15.29 10.63
C ILE A 172 -2.16 14.24 9.62
N PHE A 173 -2.13 14.59 8.33
CA PHE A 173 -1.78 13.64 7.29
C PHE A 173 -0.32 13.19 7.43
N GLU A 174 -0.11 11.87 7.46
CA GLU A 174 1.18 11.22 7.54
C GLU A 174 1.46 10.49 6.22
N TYR A 175 2.41 11.00 5.43
CA TYR A 175 2.77 10.39 4.15
C TYR A 175 3.25 8.95 4.33
N GLY A 176 2.68 8.04 3.54
CA GLY A 176 3.00 6.60 3.58
C GLY A 176 2.39 5.84 4.77
N ARG A 177 1.61 6.53 5.63
CA ARG A 177 0.90 5.94 6.77
C ARG A 177 -0.60 6.17 6.69
N SER A 178 -1.06 7.42 6.54
CA SER A 178 -2.49 7.74 6.44
C SER A 178 -3.14 6.95 5.32
N LEU A 179 -4.23 6.28 5.62
CA LEU A 179 -5.02 5.41 4.74
C LEU A 179 -4.26 4.16 4.19
N CYS A 180 -2.98 4.00 4.53
CA CYS A 180 -2.21 2.81 4.15
C CYS A 180 -2.38 1.64 5.11
N PHE A 181 -3.04 1.85 6.24
CA PHE A 181 -3.15 0.90 7.33
C PHE A 181 -4.55 0.89 7.91
N PHE A 182 -4.90 -0.20 8.58
CA PHE A 182 -6.08 -0.25 9.44
C PHE A 182 -5.83 0.52 10.72
N LYS A 183 -6.88 1.14 11.25
CA LYS A 183 -6.85 1.76 12.57
C LYS A 183 -6.57 0.69 13.61
N PRO A 184 -5.62 0.91 14.55
CA PRO A 184 -5.43 0.02 15.68
C PRO A 184 -6.74 -0.11 16.47
N ASP A 185 -7.12 -1.33 16.79
CA ASP A 185 -8.25 -1.59 17.67
C ASP A 185 -7.75 -1.53 19.11
N GLU A 186 -8.21 -0.56 19.87
CA GLU A 186 -7.80 -0.38 21.27
C GLU A 186 -8.30 -1.54 22.18
N THR A 187 -9.30 -2.28 21.71
CA THR A 187 -9.91 -3.40 22.47
C THR A 187 -9.33 -4.76 22.12
N ASP A 188 -8.60 -4.84 21.01
CA ASP A 188 -8.04 -6.10 20.49
C ASP A 188 -6.52 -6.07 20.62
N ASN A 189 -5.98 -6.93 21.48
CA ASN A 189 -4.53 -7.12 21.64
C ASN A 189 -3.90 -7.91 20.48
N GLU A 190 -4.71 -8.35 19.50
CA GLU A 190 -4.20 -9.07 18.35
C GLU A 190 -3.50 -8.10 17.38
N THR A 191 -2.28 -8.46 17.00
CA THR A 191 -1.50 -7.68 16.04
C THR A 191 -2.06 -7.89 14.65
N ARG A 192 -2.68 -6.86 14.06
CA ARG A 192 -3.14 -6.91 12.67
C ARG A 192 -1.98 -6.58 11.73
N LEU A 193 -1.84 -7.38 10.68
CA LEU A 193 -0.76 -7.26 9.69
C LEU A 193 -0.60 -5.82 9.15
N MET A 194 -1.70 -5.15 8.86
CA MET A 194 -1.70 -3.80 8.29
C MET A 194 -2.02 -2.73 9.35
N GLN A 195 -1.30 -2.72 10.47
CA GLN A 195 -1.31 -1.62 11.44
C GLN A 195 -0.22 -0.58 11.14
N PRO A 196 -0.41 0.70 11.52
CA PRO A 196 0.58 1.76 11.24
C PRO A 196 1.90 1.53 11.97
N ASP A 197 1.84 1.02 13.18
CA ASP A 197 2.99 0.70 14.00
C ASP A 197 3.13 -0.81 14.15
N LEU A 198 4.33 -1.31 14.01
CA LEU A 198 4.66 -2.70 14.23
C LEU A 198 5.57 -2.77 15.46
N PRO A 199 5.09 -3.25 16.59
CA PRO A 199 5.90 -3.38 17.78
C PRO A 199 6.95 -4.47 17.62
N ARG A 200 8.09 -4.31 18.31
CA ARG A 200 9.08 -5.39 18.44
C ARG A 200 8.55 -6.50 19.34
N GLY A 201 9.08 -7.69 19.18
CA GLY A 201 8.69 -8.85 19.98
C GLY A 201 7.31 -9.43 19.64
N THR A 202 6.66 -8.95 18.58
CA THR A 202 5.35 -9.45 18.16
C THR A 202 5.39 -10.08 16.78
N SER A 203 4.65 -11.19 16.61
CA SER A 203 4.38 -11.85 15.32
C SER A 203 2.89 -11.90 15.05
N ILE A 204 2.52 -12.16 13.82
CA ILE A 204 1.14 -12.48 13.40
C ILE A 204 0.89 -13.98 13.39
#